data_66bc4a37a9da0dc5d47e276161b91836
#
_entry.id   66bc4a37a9da0dc5d47e276161b91836
#
_cell.length_a   1.000
_cell.length_b   1.000
_cell.length_c   1.000
_cell.angle_alpha   90.00
_cell.angle_beta   90.00
_cell.angle_gamma   90.00
#
_symmetry.space_group_name_H-M   'P 1'
#
loop_
_entity.id
_entity.type
_entity.pdbx_description
1 polymer ?
#
loop_
_entity_poly.entity_id
_entity_poly.type
_entity_poly.pdbx_seq_one_letter_code
_entity_poly.pdbx_strand_id
1 'polypeptide(L)'
;MKGIILAGGSGTRLYPITKGVSKQLLSIYDKPMIYYPISVLMLSGIKEILIISTPQDLPSFKKLLGSGSELGLTFQYKEQPSPDGLAQAFILGEAFIGNDDVCLVLGDNIFYGRGFSKLLQDSVSTTINDKKATVFGYYVTNPENFGVVEFDENNEAISIEEKPKSPRSNYAVVGLYFYPNDVIKISKSVKPSQRGELEISSINDNYLKRQDLNVKIMGRGFTWLDTGTHDSLLEASNFIHTIEKHSGLKVACLEEIAYKMGYINSTQLETLIKPLNKTGYGKYLRNKVL
;
A
#
# COMPACT_ATOMS: atom_id res chain seq x y z
N MET A 1 -1.08 -4.81 15.36
CA MET A 1 -1.55 -4.73 13.93
C MET A 1 -0.45 -5.21 13.02
N LYS A 2 -0.78 -5.99 11.99
CA LYS A 2 0.14 -6.50 10.97
C LYS A 2 -0.12 -5.88 9.62
N GLY A 3 0.86 -5.93 8.72
CA GLY A 3 0.75 -5.38 7.37
C GLY A 3 0.70 -6.46 6.30
N ILE A 4 -0.10 -6.25 5.26
CA ILE A 4 -0.08 -7.05 4.04
C ILE A 4 0.21 -6.13 2.86
N ILE A 5 1.14 -6.54 2.01
CA ILE A 5 1.34 -5.92 0.71
C ILE A 5 0.92 -6.93 -0.35
N LEU A 6 -0.10 -6.57 -1.13
CA LEU A 6 -0.51 -7.39 -2.26
C LEU A 6 0.25 -6.94 -3.52
N ALA A 7 1.24 -7.72 -3.88
CA ALA A 7 2.14 -7.50 -5.01
C ALA A 7 1.97 -8.60 -6.08
N GLY A 8 0.73 -9.04 -6.26
CA GLY A 8 0.33 -10.01 -7.27
C GLY A 8 -0.14 -9.36 -8.57
N GLY A 9 -0.68 -10.18 -9.45
CA GLY A 9 -1.23 -9.77 -10.73
C GLY A 9 -0.28 -9.98 -11.92
N SER A 10 -0.87 -10.19 -13.11
CA SER A 10 -0.11 -10.54 -14.33
C SER A 10 0.66 -9.37 -14.95
N GLY A 11 0.39 -8.13 -14.55
CA GLY A 11 1.05 -6.94 -15.09
C GLY A 11 0.86 -6.71 -16.60
N THR A 12 -0.09 -7.39 -17.25
CA THR A 12 -0.23 -7.43 -18.72
C THR A 12 -0.42 -6.07 -19.36
N ARG A 13 -1.02 -5.11 -18.64
CA ARG A 13 -1.17 -3.73 -19.12
C ARG A 13 0.17 -2.99 -19.34
N LEU A 14 1.25 -3.51 -18.73
CA LEU A 14 2.61 -2.97 -18.86
C LEU A 14 3.51 -3.83 -19.77
N TYR A 15 2.94 -4.75 -20.55
CA TYR A 15 3.74 -5.47 -21.54
C TYR A 15 4.33 -4.51 -22.58
N PRO A 16 5.60 -4.73 -23.04
CA PRO A 16 6.45 -5.90 -22.74
C PRO A 16 7.31 -5.80 -21.46
N ILE A 17 7.30 -4.69 -20.73
CA ILE A 17 8.21 -4.45 -19.59
C ILE A 17 8.07 -5.52 -18.51
N THR A 18 6.84 -5.96 -18.23
CA THR A 18 6.52 -6.92 -17.18
C THR A 18 6.52 -8.38 -17.62
N LYS A 19 7.04 -8.70 -18.82
CA LYS A 19 7.19 -10.11 -19.25
C LYS A 19 8.21 -10.90 -18.46
N GLY A 20 9.24 -10.24 -17.93
CA GLY A 20 10.34 -10.88 -17.22
C GLY A 20 10.52 -10.41 -15.78
N VAL A 21 9.65 -9.51 -15.30
CA VAL A 21 9.77 -8.92 -13.95
C VAL A 21 8.40 -8.50 -13.44
N SER A 22 8.17 -8.71 -12.14
CA SER A 22 6.97 -8.20 -11.49
C SER A 22 6.89 -6.68 -11.61
N LYS A 23 5.68 -6.14 -11.84
CA LYS A 23 5.41 -4.70 -11.88
C LYS A 23 5.99 -3.97 -10.66
N GLN A 24 5.81 -4.50 -9.48
CA GLN A 24 6.22 -3.88 -8.22
C GLN A 24 7.74 -3.89 -7.99
N LEU A 25 8.49 -4.58 -8.84
CA LEU A 25 9.96 -4.55 -8.87
C LEU A 25 10.51 -3.55 -9.89
N LEU A 26 9.67 -2.97 -10.75
CA LEU A 26 10.08 -1.87 -11.63
C LEU A 26 10.49 -0.65 -10.79
N SER A 27 11.43 0.12 -11.31
CA SER A 27 11.87 1.33 -10.65
C SER A 27 10.84 2.46 -10.77
N ILE A 28 10.60 3.14 -9.68
CA ILE A 28 9.99 4.48 -9.65
C ILE A 28 11.10 5.44 -9.26
N TYR A 29 11.65 6.13 -10.25
CA TYR A 29 12.82 6.99 -10.16
C TYR A 29 14.07 6.23 -9.67
N ASP A 30 14.43 6.28 -8.38
CA ASP A 30 15.71 5.77 -7.86
C ASP A 30 15.59 4.50 -6.99
N LYS A 31 14.40 3.93 -6.85
CA LYS A 31 14.16 2.74 -6.04
C LYS A 31 13.01 1.85 -6.59
N PRO A 32 12.95 0.57 -6.21
CA PRO A 32 11.85 -0.31 -6.61
C PRO A 32 10.49 0.18 -6.11
N MET A 33 9.45 0.01 -6.92
CA MET A 33 8.08 0.41 -6.59
C MET A 33 7.59 -0.13 -5.24
N ILE A 34 7.94 -1.36 -4.89
CA ILE A 34 7.54 -2.01 -3.63
C ILE A 34 8.01 -1.24 -2.38
N TYR A 35 9.02 -0.37 -2.48
CA TYR A 35 9.50 0.45 -1.35
C TYR A 35 8.43 1.44 -0.88
N TYR A 36 7.58 1.93 -1.79
CA TYR A 36 6.54 2.89 -1.44
C TYR A 36 5.48 2.28 -0.53
N PRO A 37 4.82 1.15 -0.83
CA PRO A 37 3.88 0.53 0.11
C PRO A 37 4.56 0.01 1.38
N ILE A 38 5.83 -0.46 1.34
CA ILE A 38 6.58 -0.78 2.56
C ILE A 38 6.71 0.46 3.45
N SER A 39 7.06 1.61 2.87
CA SER A 39 7.19 2.87 3.61
C SER A 39 5.88 3.29 4.31
N VAL A 40 4.74 3.05 3.67
CA VAL A 40 3.41 3.31 4.25
C VAL A 40 3.21 2.49 5.53
N LEU A 41 3.50 1.19 5.49
CA LEU A 41 3.39 0.32 6.66
C LEU A 41 4.37 0.71 7.77
N MET A 42 5.61 1.05 7.42
CA MET A 42 6.61 1.53 8.39
C MET A 42 6.16 2.82 9.08
N LEU A 43 5.67 3.81 8.33
CA LEU A 43 5.16 5.07 8.86
C LEU A 43 3.89 4.90 9.70
N SER A 44 3.13 3.82 9.47
CA SER A 44 2.02 3.39 10.32
C SER A 44 2.46 2.75 11.64
N GLY A 45 3.76 2.50 11.84
CA GLY A 45 4.28 1.79 13.00
C GLY A 45 4.25 0.26 12.87
N ILE A 46 3.95 -0.27 11.69
CA ILE A 46 3.81 -1.72 11.43
C ILE A 46 5.17 -2.31 11.05
N LYS A 47 5.60 -3.34 11.77
CA LYS A 47 6.90 -4.01 11.56
C LYS A 47 6.80 -5.42 10.98
N GLU A 48 5.69 -6.12 11.24
CA GLU A 48 5.44 -7.46 10.69
C GLU A 48 4.65 -7.31 9.40
N ILE A 49 5.24 -7.72 8.28
CA ILE A 49 4.70 -7.49 6.94
C ILE A 49 4.69 -8.79 6.14
N LEU A 50 3.53 -9.16 5.62
CA LEU A 50 3.36 -10.25 4.67
C LEU A 50 3.33 -9.71 3.24
N ILE A 51 4.23 -10.21 2.40
CA ILE A 51 4.24 -9.91 0.97
C ILE A 51 3.58 -11.07 0.24
N ILE A 52 2.46 -10.77 -0.42
CA ILE A 52 1.72 -11.74 -1.22
C ILE A 52 1.99 -11.45 -2.69
N SER A 53 2.50 -12.44 -3.42
CA SER A 53 2.81 -12.31 -4.85
C SER A 53 2.57 -13.64 -5.58
N THR A 54 2.71 -13.61 -6.92
CA THR A 54 2.63 -14.83 -7.73
C THR A 54 3.75 -15.80 -7.36
N PRO A 55 3.56 -17.13 -7.54
CA PRO A 55 4.64 -18.10 -7.32
C PRO A 55 5.91 -17.78 -8.16
N GLN A 56 5.71 -17.22 -9.35
CA GLN A 56 6.78 -16.87 -10.28
C GLN A 56 7.63 -15.69 -9.80
N ASP A 57 7.00 -14.67 -9.22
CA ASP A 57 7.65 -13.41 -8.84
C ASP A 57 8.17 -13.43 -7.39
N LEU A 58 7.58 -14.24 -6.51
CA LEU A 58 7.89 -14.27 -5.08
C LEU A 58 9.37 -14.48 -4.76
N PRO A 59 10.14 -15.32 -5.50
CA PRO A 59 11.59 -15.46 -5.29
C PRO A 59 12.36 -14.14 -5.46
N SER A 60 11.93 -13.28 -6.39
CA SER A 60 12.57 -11.99 -6.65
C SER A 60 12.32 -11.01 -5.49
N PHE A 61 11.13 -11.00 -4.91
CA PHE A 61 10.85 -10.23 -3.69
C PHE A 61 11.67 -10.72 -2.50
N LYS A 62 11.77 -12.03 -2.30
CA LYS A 62 12.62 -12.62 -1.25
C LYS A 62 14.09 -12.23 -1.41
N LYS A 63 14.60 -12.21 -2.64
CA LYS A 63 15.98 -11.81 -2.95
C LYS A 63 16.21 -10.32 -2.67
N LEU A 64 15.23 -9.45 -2.99
CA LEU A 64 15.34 -8.00 -2.80
C LEU A 64 15.26 -7.61 -1.33
N LEU A 65 14.31 -8.18 -0.58
CA LEU A 65 13.90 -7.69 0.73
C LEU A 65 14.39 -8.55 1.91
N GLY A 66 14.85 -9.77 1.63
CA GLY A 66 15.36 -10.70 2.66
C GLY A 66 14.33 -10.98 3.75
N SER A 67 14.79 -11.02 4.99
CA SER A 67 13.94 -11.18 6.17
C SER A 67 13.39 -9.86 6.73
N GLY A 68 13.91 -8.71 6.27
CA GLY A 68 13.60 -7.39 6.80
C GLY A 68 14.39 -7.00 8.05
N SER A 69 15.14 -7.91 8.65
CA SER A 69 15.87 -7.68 9.92
C SER A 69 16.86 -6.52 9.86
N GLU A 70 17.45 -6.26 8.70
CA GLU A 70 18.36 -5.14 8.48
C GLU A 70 17.67 -3.77 8.66
N LEU A 71 16.36 -3.71 8.43
CA LEU A 71 15.52 -2.53 8.62
C LEU A 71 14.74 -2.54 9.94
N GLY A 72 14.99 -3.54 10.81
CA GLY A 72 14.21 -3.75 12.04
C GLY A 72 12.77 -4.19 11.78
N LEU A 73 12.52 -4.82 10.63
CA LEU A 73 11.24 -5.38 10.20
C LEU A 73 11.28 -6.91 10.20
N THR A 74 10.11 -7.51 10.01
CA THR A 74 9.95 -8.95 9.77
C THR A 74 9.10 -9.14 8.53
N PHE A 75 9.72 -9.60 7.44
CA PHE A 75 9.01 -9.97 6.22
C PHE A 75 8.67 -11.46 6.22
N GLN A 76 7.42 -11.75 5.89
CA GLN A 76 6.95 -13.06 5.49
C GLN A 76 6.45 -13.02 4.04
N TYR A 77 6.36 -14.18 3.41
CA TYR A 77 6.08 -14.29 1.99
C TYR A 77 5.04 -15.37 1.75
N LYS A 78 4.03 -15.07 0.94
CA LYS A 78 2.94 -16.00 0.60
C LYS A 78 2.66 -15.97 -0.88
N GLU A 79 2.47 -17.15 -1.47
CA GLU A 79 2.08 -17.27 -2.87
C GLU A 79 0.58 -17.03 -3.03
N GLN A 80 0.23 -16.27 -4.07
CA GLN A 80 -1.11 -16.14 -4.62
C GLN A 80 -1.13 -16.86 -5.98
N PRO A 81 -1.65 -18.09 -6.04
CA PRO A 81 -1.60 -18.89 -7.27
C PRO A 81 -2.44 -18.34 -8.41
N SER A 82 -3.55 -17.67 -8.08
CA SER A 82 -4.48 -17.03 -9.03
C SER A 82 -4.92 -15.65 -8.51
N PRO A 83 -5.15 -14.66 -9.41
CA PRO A 83 -5.55 -13.31 -9.03
C PRO A 83 -7.07 -13.25 -8.78
N ASP A 84 -7.56 -13.94 -7.74
CA ASP A 84 -8.98 -14.09 -7.45
C ASP A 84 -9.61 -12.86 -6.76
N GLY A 85 -8.90 -11.74 -6.74
CA GLY A 85 -9.36 -10.47 -6.18
C GLY A 85 -8.62 -10.05 -4.89
N LEU A 86 -8.84 -8.79 -4.48
CA LEU A 86 -8.09 -8.19 -3.36
C LEU A 86 -8.46 -8.80 -2.01
N ALA A 87 -9.72 -9.19 -1.82
CA ALA A 87 -10.19 -9.79 -0.58
C ALA A 87 -9.52 -11.15 -0.27
N GLN A 88 -9.00 -11.85 -1.29
CA GLN A 88 -8.26 -13.09 -1.12
C GLN A 88 -7.00 -12.90 -0.23
N ALA A 89 -6.44 -11.69 -0.18
CA ALA A 89 -5.25 -11.40 0.63
C ALA A 89 -5.45 -11.74 2.11
N PHE A 90 -6.64 -11.52 2.66
CA PHE A 90 -6.94 -11.84 4.06
C PHE A 90 -7.12 -13.34 4.30
N ILE A 91 -7.63 -14.07 3.31
CA ILE A 91 -7.78 -15.54 3.37
C ILE A 91 -6.38 -16.18 3.32
N LEU A 92 -5.53 -15.75 2.38
CA LEU A 92 -4.16 -16.25 2.25
C LEU A 92 -3.29 -15.86 3.45
N GLY A 93 -3.55 -14.69 4.02
CA GLY A 93 -2.83 -14.13 5.16
C GLY A 93 -3.35 -14.56 6.53
N GLU A 94 -4.43 -15.37 6.63
CA GLU A 94 -5.08 -15.70 7.89
C GLU A 94 -4.12 -16.18 8.98
N ALA A 95 -3.25 -17.15 8.66
CA ALA A 95 -2.29 -17.68 9.61
C ALA A 95 -1.24 -16.64 10.06
N PHE A 96 -0.88 -15.70 9.17
CA PHE A 96 0.01 -14.58 9.49
C PHE A 96 -0.71 -13.54 10.34
N ILE A 97 -1.91 -13.15 9.98
CA ILE A 97 -2.70 -12.15 10.73
C ILE A 97 -2.96 -12.65 12.15
N GLY A 98 -3.36 -13.92 12.30
CA GLY A 98 -3.72 -14.50 13.61
C GLY A 98 -4.86 -13.72 14.25
N ASN A 99 -4.62 -13.19 15.46
CA ASN A 99 -5.60 -12.41 16.22
C ASN A 99 -5.39 -10.88 16.06
N ASP A 100 -4.45 -10.45 15.24
CA ASP A 100 -4.16 -9.03 15.05
C ASP A 100 -5.14 -8.35 14.07
N ASP A 101 -5.34 -7.06 14.24
CA ASP A 101 -5.90 -6.20 13.21
C ASP A 101 -4.89 -6.05 12.05
N VAL A 102 -5.33 -5.69 10.87
CA VAL A 102 -4.50 -5.72 9.66
C VAL A 102 -4.62 -4.46 8.81
N CYS A 103 -3.48 -4.01 8.27
CA CYS A 103 -3.41 -3.01 7.21
C CYS A 103 -3.06 -3.70 5.89
N LEU A 104 -3.85 -3.49 4.84
CA LEU A 104 -3.56 -3.91 3.46
C LEU A 104 -3.16 -2.70 2.64
N VAL A 105 -2.04 -2.83 1.92
CA VAL A 105 -1.60 -1.84 0.92
C VAL A 105 -1.40 -2.54 -0.41
N LEU A 106 -1.89 -1.92 -1.49
CA LEU A 106 -1.61 -2.41 -2.85
C LEU A 106 -0.18 -2.08 -3.24
N GLY A 107 0.52 -3.07 -3.80
CA GLY A 107 1.96 -3.01 -4.08
C GLY A 107 2.36 -2.00 -5.16
N ASP A 108 1.39 -1.45 -5.87
CA ASP A 108 1.56 -0.51 -6.99
C ASP A 108 1.00 0.89 -6.69
N ASN A 109 0.62 1.16 -5.45
CA ASN A 109 0.11 2.44 -5.02
C ASN A 109 1.20 3.29 -4.35
N ILE A 110 1.30 4.54 -4.75
CA ILE A 110 2.24 5.53 -4.23
C ILE A 110 1.43 6.65 -3.58
N PHE A 111 1.80 6.98 -2.35
CA PHE A 111 1.18 8.05 -1.58
C PHE A 111 2.22 9.11 -1.20
N TYR A 112 1.83 10.36 -1.33
CA TYR A 112 2.63 11.49 -0.88
C TYR A 112 1.73 12.60 -0.36
N GLY A 113 2.09 13.22 0.75
CA GLY A 113 1.35 14.36 1.28
C GLY A 113 1.82 14.79 2.67
N ARG A 114 1.57 16.05 2.99
CA ARG A 114 1.87 16.59 4.31
C ARG A 114 0.96 15.96 5.36
N GLY A 115 1.55 15.53 6.47
CA GLY A 115 0.80 14.92 7.58
C GLY A 115 0.39 13.47 7.34
N PHE A 116 0.91 12.83 6.27
CA PHE A 116 0.56 11.45 5.93
C PHE A 116 0.84 10.46 7.07
N SER A 117 2.00 10.56 7.72
CA SER A 117 2.34 9.68 8.86
C SER A 117 1.33 9.81 10.00
N LYS A 118 0.85 11.03 10.32
CA LYS A 118 -0.18 11.23 11.34
C LYS A 118 -1.51 10.60 10.90
N LEU A 119 -1.92 10.81 9.66
CA LEU A 119 -3.14 10.22 9.10
C LEU A 119 -3.14 8.69 9.21
N LEU A 120 -1.99 8.06 8.95
CA LEU A 120 -1.79 6.62 9.08
C LEU A 120 -1.90 6.16 10.54
N GLN A 121 -1.20 6.82 11.46
CA GLN A 121 -1.21 6.49 12.89
C GLN A 121 -2.60 6.68 13.53
N ASP A 122 -3.31 7.74 13.15
CA ASP A 122 -4.69 7.97 13.57
C ASP A 122 -5.62 6.86 13.03
N SER A 123 -5.33 6.29 11.85
CA SER A 123 -6.11 5.19 11.29
C SER A 123 -5.82 3.86 12.00
N VAL A 124 -4.56 3.61 12.36
CA VAL A 124 -4.19 2.48 13.23
C VAL A 124 -4.92 2.57 14.57
N SER A 125 -4.92 3.76 15.20
CA SER A 125 -5.58 3.98 16.49
C SER A 125 -7.09 3.75 16.41
N THR A 126 -7.76 4.28 15.37
CA THR A 126 -9.19 4.06 15.12
C THR A 126 -9.49 2.56 14.98
N THR A 127 -8.69 1.83 14.18
CA THR A 127 -8.94 0.41 13.96
C THR A 127 -8.72 -0.43 15.23
N ILE A 128 -7.70 -0.12 16.03
CA ILE A 128 -7.39 -0.88 17.25
C ILE A 128 -8.39 -0.56 18.37
N ASN A 129 -8.68 0.72 18.60
CA ASN A 129 -9.46 1.16 19.75
C ASN A 129 -10.97 1.11 19.52
N ASP A 130 -11.41 1.57 18.35
CA ASP A 130 -12.85 1.72 18.03
C ASP A 130 -13.38 0.50 17.26
N LYS A 131 -12.50 -0.42 16.84
CA LYS A 131 -12.81 -1.59 15.99
C LYS A 131 -13.55 -1.23 14.70
N LYS A 132 -13.22 -0.06 14.14
CA LYS A 132 -13.74 0.40 12.86
C LYS A 132 -12.72 0.21 11.74
N ALA A 133 -13.21 -0.21 10.59
CA ALA A 133 -12.41 -0.19 9.37
C ALA A 133 -12.15 1.25 8.93
N THR A 134 -10.98 1.50 8.35
CA THR A 134 -10.66 2.81 7.75
C THR A 134 -10.19 2.63 6.32
N VAL A 135 -10.81 3.36 5.40
CA VAL A 135 -10.44 3.47 3.99
C VAL A 135 -10.27 4.94 3.61
N PHE A 136 -9.71 5.20 2.43
CA PHE A 136 -9.42 6.58 2.02
C PHE A 136 -10.06 6.88 0.67
N GLY A 137 -10.74 8.02 0.60
CA GLY A 137 -11.31 8.57 -0.62
C GLY A 137 -10.37 9.62 -1.23
N TYR A 138 -10.09 9.51 -2.52
CA TYR A 138 -9.29 10.47 -3.28
C TYR A 138 -10.06 10.93 -4.52
N TYR A 139 -10.11 12.25 -4.75
CA TYR A 139 -10.82 12.81 -5.89
C TYR A 139 -10.08 12.51 -7.20
N VAL A 140 -10.79 11.90 -8.17
CA VAL A 140 -10.26 11.52 -9.49
C VAL A 140 -11.18 12.02 -10.60
N THR A 141 -10.65 12.13 -11.82
CA THR A 141 -11.41 12.53 -13.01
C THR A 141 -12.07 11.36 -13.75
N ASN A 142 -11.65 10.12 -13.43
CA ASN A 142 -12.09 8.90 -14.10
C ASN A 142 -12.49 7.82 -13.05
N PRO A 143 -13.50 8.11 -12.21
CA PRO A 143 -13.88 7.25 -11.08
C PRO A 143 -14.35 5.85 -11.48
N GLU A 144 -14.84 5.66 -12.71
CA GLU A 144 -15.32 4.38 -13.25
C GLU A 144 -14.25 3.27 -13.27
N ASN A 145 -12.97 3.63 -13.08
CA ASN A 145 -11.87 2.66 -13.04
C ASN A 145 -11.61 2.08 -11.64
N PHE A 146 -12.27 2.59 -10.62
CA PHE A 146 -11.99 2.32 -9.20
C PHE A 146 -13.24 1.92 -8.42
N GLY A 147 -13.07 1.46 -7.20
CA GLY A 147 -14.14 1.47 -6.22
C GLY A 147 -14.50 2.93 -5.90
N VAL A 148 -15.76 3.29 -5.97
CA VAL A 148 -16.24 4.66 -5.77
C VAL A 148 -17.05 4.76 -4.50
N VAL A 149 -16.72 5.73 -3.65
CA VAL A 149 -17.50 6.06 -2.45
C VAL A 149 -18.38 7.28 -2.70
N GLU A 150 -19.65 7.16 -2.33
CA GLU A 150 -20.64 8.25 -2.35
C GLU A 150 -20.82 8.80 -0.93
N PHE A 151 -20.98 10.10 -0.81
CA PHE A 151 -21.18 10.80 0.47
C PHE A 151 -22.53 11.52 0.49
N ASP A 152 -23.10 11.65 1.66
CA ASP A 152 -24.25 12.52 1.91
C ASP A 152 -23.84 13.99 2.12
N GLU A 153 -24.81 14.84 2.45
CA GLU A 153 -24.61 16.27 2.71
C GLU A 153 -23.74 16.54 3.97
N ASN A 154 -23.61 15.56 4.86
CA ASN A 154 -22.79 15.64 6.07
C ASN A 154 -21.37 15.08 5.86
N ASN A 155 -21.01 14.69 4.63
CA ASN A 155 -19.78 13.98 4.27
C ASN A 155 -19.67 12.59 4.92
N GLU A 156 -20.78 11.94 5.24
CA GLU A 156 -20.82 10.55 5.68
C GLU A 156 -20.95 9.63 4.46
N ALA A 157 -20.16 8.55 4.41
CA ALA A 157 -20.22 7.60 3.33
C ALA A 157 -21.56 6.83 3.35
N ILE A 158 -22.25 6.81 2.20
CA ILE A 158 -23.58 6.16 2.07
C ILE A 158 -23.57 4.97 1.13
N SER A 159 -22.63 4.90 0.19
CA SER A 159 -22.47 3.75 -0.69
C SER A 159 -21.02 3.57 -1.14
N ILE A 160 -20.65 2.33 -1.45
CA ILE A 160 -19.39 1.98 -2.12
C ILE A 160 -19.70 1.00 -3.24
N GLU A 161 -19.31 1.36 -4.48
CA GLU A 161 -19.56 0.53 -5.65
C GLU A 161 -18.25 0.26 -6.41
N GLU A 162 -18.01 -1.00 -6.79
CA GLU A 162 -16.82 -1.38 -7.56
C GLU A 162 -17.00 -1.06 -9.04
N LYS A 163 -16.15 -0.20 -9.58
CA LYS A 163 -16.09 0.17 -11.01
C LYS A 163 -17.48 0.41 -11.61
N PRO A 164 -18.24 1.36 -11.06
CA PRO A 164 -19.58 1.65 -11.53
C PRO A 164 -19.58 2.18 -12.96
N LYS A 165 -20.54 1.74 -13.77
CA LYS A 165 -20.72 2.28 -15.15
C LYS A 165 -21.16 3.75 -15.16
N SER A 166 -21.87 4.15 -14.09
CA SER A 166 -22.33 5.53 -13.89
C SER A 166 -21.99 5.96 -12.45
N PRO A 167 -20.76 6.44 -12.23
CA PRO A 167 -20.30 6.83 -10.89
C PRO A 167 -21.17 7.95 -10.30
N ARG A 168 -21.54 7.82 -9.02
CA ARG A 168 -22.32 8.83 -8.29
C ARG A 168 -21.46 9.88 -7.61
N SER A 169 -20.15 9.65 -7.57
CA SER A 169 -19.16 10.59 -7.06
C SER A 169 -17.83 10.45 -7.78
N ASN A 170 -16.93 11.41 -7.56
CA ASN A 170 -15.57 11.36 -8.08
C ASN A 170 -14.54 10.86 -7.05
N TYR A 171 -14.98 10.33 -5.90
CA TYR A 171 -14.07 9.85 -4.89
C TYR A 171 -13.79 8.35 -5.06
N ALA A 172 -12.57 8.05 -5.55
CA ALA A 172 -12.05 6.70 -5.63
C ALA A 172 -11.57 6.22 -4.26
N VAL A 173 -11.86 4.97 -3.91
CA VAL A 173 -11.25 4.30 -2.76
C VAL A 173 -9.86 3.85 -3.17
N VAL A 174 -8.84 4.40 -2.51
CA VAL A 174 -7.43 4.10 -2.84
C VAL A 174 -6.98 2.77 -2.25
N GLY A 175 -5.88 2.22 -2.75
CA GLY A 175 -5.34 0.92 -2.35
C GLY A 175 -4.65 0.89 -0.98
N LEU A 176 -5.29 1.44 0.04
CA LEU A 176 -4.84 1.47 1.44
C LEU A 176 -6.02 1.26 2.37
N TYR A 177 -5.96 0.23 3.19
CA TYR A 177 -7.08 -0.23 4.00
C TYR A 177 -6.61 -0.66 5.38
N PHE A 178 -7.32 -0.25 6.42
CA PHE A 178 -7.12 -0.71 7.80
C PHE A 178 -8.38 -1.42 8.27
N TYR A 179 -8.23 -2.66 8.73
CA TYR A 179 -9.36 -3.48 9.14
C TYR A 179 -9.14 -4.12 10.51
N PRO A 180 -10.21 -4.22 11.31
CA PRO A 180 -10.24 -5.11 12.46
C PRO A 180 -10.07 -6.57 12.03
N ASN A 181 -9.69 -7.44 12.97
CA ASN A 181 -9.41 -8.86 12.72
C ASN A 181 -10.55 -9.62 12.06
N ASP A 182 -11.81 -9.23 12.30
CA ASP A 182 -12.99 -9.88 11.73
C ASP A 182 -13.08 -9.80 10.20
N VAL A 183 -12.22 -8.99 9.57
CA VAL A 183 -12.06 -8.94 8.10
C VAL A 183 -11.78 -10.33 7.51
N ILE A 184 -11.08 -11.21 8.23
CA ILE A 184 -10.81 -12.59 7.80
C ILE A 184 -12.13 -13.35 7.59
N LYS A 185 -13.03 -13.26 8.58
CA LYS A 185 -14.35 -13.89 8.52
C LYS A 185 -15.22 -13.31 7.42
N ILE A 186 -15.21 -11.97 7.29
CA ILE A 186 -15.94 -11.26 6.24
C ILE A 186 -15.44 -11.69 4.86
N SER A 187 -14.11 -11.72 4.66
CA SER A 187 -13.50 -12.10 3.38
C SER A 187 -13.88 -13.52 2.94
N LYS A 188 -13.98 -14.47 3.88
CA LYS A 188 -14.44 -15.84 3.60
C LYS A 188 -15.90 -15.91 3.18
N SER A 189 -16.71 -14.90 3.50
CA SER A 189 -18.14 -14.83 3.13
C SER A 189 -18.39 -14.06 1.84
N VAL A 190 -17.40 -13.35 1.31
CA VAL A 190 -17.50 -12.61 0.03
C VAL A 190 -17.69 -13.60 -1.11
N LYS A 191 -18.67 -13.32 -1.96
CA LYS A 191 -18.89 -14.09 -3.20
C LYS A 191 -18.18 -13.40 -4.36
N PRO A 192 -17.65 -14.15 -5.32
CA PRO A 192 -17.09 -13.57 -6.54
C PRO A 192 -18.11 -12.67 -7.23
N SER A 193 -17.64 -11.52 -7.70
CA SER A 193 -18.42 -10.58 -8.51
C SER A 193 -18.69 -11.14 -9.91
N GLN A 194 -19.42 -10.39 -10.75
CA GLN A 194 -19.59 -10.71 -12.17
C GLN A 194 -18.25 -10.80 -12.92
N ARG A 195 -17.18 -10.20 -12.38
CA ARG A 195 -15.81 -10.26 -12.90
C ARG A 195 -15.06 -11.53 -12.46
N GLY A 196 -15.66 -12.35 -11.59
CA GLY A 196 -15.04 -13.54 -11.00
C GLY A 196 -14.06 -13.22 -9.85
N GLU A 197 -14.02 -11.98 -9.37
CA GLU A 197 -13.10 -11.51 -8.32
C GLU A 197 -13.79 -11.39 -6.96
N LEU A 198 -13.05 -11.69 -5.88
CA LEU A 198 -13.43 -11.37 -4.51
C LEU A 198 -13.10 -9.90 -4.26
N GLU A 199 -14.11 -9.05 -4.44
CA GLU A 199 -13.92 -7.60 -4.43
C GLU A 199 -13.73 -7.07 -3.01
N ILE A 200 -12.79 -6.15 -2.84
CA ILE A 200 -12.57 -5.46 -1.56
C ILE A 200 -13.71 -4.48 -1.24
N SER A 201 -14.37 -3.95 -2.26
CA SER A 201 -15.56 -3.12 -2.12
C SER A 201 -16.70 -3.86 -1.42
N SER A 202 -16.82 -5.18 -1.58
CA SER A 202 -17.80 -6.00 -0.85
C SER A 202 -17.48 -6.09 0.64
N ILE A 203 -16.19 -6.09 1.01
CA ILE A 203 -15.77 -5.99 2.43
C ILE A 203 -16.13 -4.62 2.97
N ASN A 204 -15.78 -3.55 2.24
CA ASN A 204 -16.07 -2.18 2.64
C ASN A 204 -17.57 -1.94 2.81
N ASP A 205 -18.41 -2.45 1.90
CA ASP A 205 -19.85 -2.38 1.97
C ASP A 205 -20.41 -3.12 3.22
N ASN A 206 -19.79 -4.24 3.60
CA ASN A 206 -20.17 -4.94 4.83
C ASN A 206 -19.92 -4.07 6.08
N TYR A 207 -18.73 -3.44 6.17
CA TYR A 207 -18.44 -2.51 7.26
C TYR A 207 -19.34 -1.25 7.22
N LEU A 208 -19.62 -0.73 6.02
CA LEU A 208 -20.51 0.43 5.85
C LEU A 208 -21.91 0.15 6.36
N LYS A 209 -22.50 -0.99 5.99
CA LYS A 209 -23.85 -1.43 6.46
C LYS A 209 -23.93 -1.62 7.98
N ARG A 210 -22.82 -1.95 8.62
CA ARG A 210 -22.70 -2.10 10.07
C ARG A 210 -22.41 -0.78 10.77
N GLN A 211 -22.22 0.34 10.04
CA GLN A 211 -21.74 1.63 10.55
C GLN A 211 -20.35 1.57 11.22
N ASP A 212 -19.54 0.59 10.79
CA ASP A 212 -18.19 0.35 11.27
C ASP A 212 -17.12 0.75 10.23
N LEU A 213 -17.49 1.51 9.19
CA LEU A 213 -16.57 2.03 8.19
C LEU A 213 -16.32 3.52 8.43
N ASN A 214 -15.03 3.88 8.50
CA ASN A 214 -14.58 5.26 8.50
C ASN A 214 -13.92 5.56 7.14
N VAL A 215 -14.43 6.55 6.41
CA VAL A 215 -13.86 7.00 5.13
C VAL A 215 -13.16 8.34 5.35
N LYS A 216 -11.82 8.34 5.24
CA LYS A 216 -11.02 9.57 5.34
C LYS A 216 -10.74 10.14 3.95
N ILE A 217 -11.13 11.40 3.71
CA ILE A 217 -10.85 12.07 2.44
C ILE A 217 -9.41 12.57 2.42
N MET A 218 -8.63 12.11 1.45
CA MET A 218 -7.32 12.68 1.11
C MET A 218 -7.56 13.95 0.27
N GLY A 219 -7.53 15.10 0.95
CA GLY A 219 -7.80 16.39 0.34
C GLY A 219 -6.60 16.97 -0.44
N ARG A 220 -6.68 18.27 -0.75
CA ARG A 220 -5.60 19.01 -1.44
C ARG A 220 -4.29 18.91 -0.64
N GLY A 221 -3.19 18.66 -1.33
CA GLY A 221 -1.88 18.45 -0.72
C GLY A 221 -1.51 16.98 -0.53
N PHE A 222 -2.43 16.06 -0.84
CA PHE A 222 -2.12 14.65 -1.06
C PHE A 222 -2.01 14.34 -2.55
N THR A 223 -1.13 13.41 -2.86
CA THR A 223 -1.02 12.80 -4.18
C THR A 223 -1.10 11.30 -4.01
N TRP A 224 -2.01 10.67 -4.74
CA TRP A 224 -2.11 9.23 -4.91
C TRP A 224 -1.89 8.89 -6.38
N LEU A 225 -1.00 7.94 -6.64
CA LEU A 225 -0.67 7.49 -7.99
C LEU A 225 -0.88 5.97 -8.06
N ASP A 226 -1.73 5.55 -9.00
CA ASP A 226 -1.87 4.15 -9.41
C ASP A 226 -1.02 3.94 -10.66
N THR A 227 0.02 3.13 -10.56
CA THR A 227 1.01 2.91 -11.62
C THR A 227 0.57 1.84 -12.61
N GLY A 228 -0.72 1.83 -12.99
CA GLY A 228 -1.37 0.78 -13.80
C GLY A 228 -1.03 0.77 -15.29
N THR A 229 -0.50 1.85 -15.85
CA THR A 229 -0.18 2.03 -17.27
C THR A 229 1.24 2.54 -17.46
N HIS A 230 1.76 2.51 -18.71
CA HIS A 230 3.08 3.07 -19.03
C HIS A 230 3.15 4.57 -18.70
N ASP A 231 2.10 5.32 -19.03
CA ASP A 231 2.03 6.76 -18.77
C ASP A 231 2.02 7.05 -17.27
N SER A 232 1.17 6.34 -16.49
CA SER A 232 1.11 6.54 -15.03
C SER A 232 2.41 6.11 -14.32
N LEU A 233 3.14 5.10 -14.86
CA LEU A 233 4.45 4.71 -14.36
C LEU A 233 5.49 5.82 -14.59
N LEU A 234 5.48 6.44 -15.77
CA LEU A 234 6.36 7.56 -16.12
C LEU A 234 6.01 8.79 -15.27
N GLU A 235 4.73 9.12 -15.14
CA GLU A 235 4.23 10.23 -14.29
C GLU A 235 4.67 10.07 -12.84
N ALA A 236 4.52 8.87 -12.28
CA ALA A 236 4.96 8.57 -10.92
C ALA A 236 6.47 8.79 -10.76
N SER A 237 7.29 8.31 -11.71
CA SER A 237 8.74 8.52 -11.68
C SER A 237 9.12 10.00 -11.77
N ASN A 238 8.47 10.76 -12.65
CA ASN A 238 8.68 12.19 -12.81
C ASN A 238 8.25 12.98 -11.58
N PHE A 239 7.12 12.60 -10.97
CA PHE A 239 6.62 13.23 -9.73
C PHE A 239 7.63 13.04 -8.59
N ILE A 240 8.06 11.81 -8.32
CA ILE A 240 9.03 11.51 -7.27
C ILE A 240 10.36 12.24 -7.53
N HIS A 241 10.89 12.18 -8.76
CA HIS A 241 12.10 12.91 -9.14
C HIS A 241 11.96 14.41 -8.83
N THR A 242 10.85 15.03 -9.23
CA THR A 242 10.61 16.45 -9.02
C THR A 242 10.57 16.81 -7.54
N ILE A 243 9.82 16.06 -6.74
CA ILE A 243 9.73 16.29 -5.28
C ILE A 243 11.11 16.14 -4.62
N GLU A 244 11.82 15.06 -4.88
CA GLU A 244 13.15 14.82 -4.28
C GLU A 244 14.18 15.85 -4.71
N LYS A 245 14.16 16.28 -5.98
CA LYS A 245 15.05 17.30 -6.52
C LYS A 245 14.85 18.67 -5.85
N HIS A 246 13.60 19.08 -5.64
CA HIS A 246 13.31 20.39 -5.08
C HIS A 246 13.39 20.44 -3.55
N SER A 247 12.97 19.37 -2.86
CA SER A 247 13.03 19.31 -1.40
C SER A 247 14.42 18.95 -0.87
N GLY A 248 15.22 18.25 -1.66
CA GLY A 248 16.47 17.63 -1.21
C GLY A 248 16.26 16.46 -0.24
N LEU A 249 15.00 15.98 -0.08
CA LEU A 249 14.62 14.87 0.79
C LEU A 249 14.08 13.73 -0.06
N LYS A 250 14.35 12.49 0.35
CA LYS A 250 13.84 11.32 -0.34
C LYS A 250 12.44 10.93 0.10
N VAL A 251 11.66 10.42 -0.85
CA VAL A 251 10.36 9.80 -0.61
C VAL A 251 10.54 8.30 -0.48
N ALA A 252 9.88 7.66 0.50
CA ALA A 252 9.94 6.21 0.72
C ALA A 252 11.37 5.64 0.86
N CYS A 253 12.26 6.39 1.53
CA CYS A 253 13.60 5.92 1.87
C CYS A 253 13.51 5.04 3.11
N LEU A 254 13.53 3.70 2.93
CA LEU A 254 13.24 2.76 4.00
C LEU A 254 14.25 2.83 5.14
N GLU A 255 15.53 3.02 4.82
CA GLU A 255 16.62 3.14 5.78
C GLU A 255 16.46 4.40 6.65
N GLU A 256 16.09 5.53 6.03
CA GLU A 256 15.79 6.77 6.75
C GLU A 256 14.59 6.59 7.69
N ILE A 257 13.50 5.98 7.18
CA ILE A 257 12.30 5.73 7.98
C ILE A 257 12.62 4.81 9.14
N ALA A 258 13.35 3.71 8.88
CA ALA A 258 13.75 2.77 9.93
C ALA A 258 14.57 3.44 11.04
N TYR A 259 15.50 4.32 10.67
CA TYR A 259 16.30 5.07 11.63
C TYR A 259 15.46 6.11 12.40
N LYS A 260 14.66 6.92 11.71
CA LYS A 260 13.81 7.94 12.34
C LYS A 260 12.71 7.37 13.22
N MET A 261 12.19 6.19 12.87
CA MET A 261 11.20 5.48 13.68
C MET A 261 11.83 4.68 14.83
N GLY A 262 13.17 4.69 14.98
CA GLY A 262 13.88 3.95 16.01
C GLY A 262 13.84 2.43 15.81
N TYR A 263 13.65 1.95 14.59
CA TYR A 263 13.69 0.52 14.28
C TYR A 263 15.12 0.00 14.20
N ILE A 264 16.04 0.87 13.79
CA ILE A 264 17.49 0.63 13.74
C ILE A 264 18.25 1.79 14.39
N ASN A 265 19.46 1.52 14.87
CA ASN A 265 20.36 2.53 15.39
C ASN A 265 21.35 3.05 14.34
N SER A 266 22.20 4.03 14.70
CA SER A 266 23.18 4.64 13.81
C SER A 266 24.20 3.63 13.25
N THR A 267 24.68 2.68 14.04
CA THR A 267 25.63 1.65 13.61
C THR A 267 25.01 0.71 12.55
N GLN A 268 23.74 0.36 12.73
CA GLN A 268 22.99 -0.45 11.77
C GLN A 268 22.77 0.36 10.48
N LEU A 269 22.41 1.65 10.57
CA LEU A 269 22.27 2.52 9.42
C LEU A 269 23.60 2.66 8.65
N GLU A 270 24.72 2.85 9.33
CA GLU A 270 26.04 2.89 8.70
C GLU A 270 26.34 1.61 7.92
N THR A 271 25.96 0.45 8.45
CA THR A 271 26.12 -0.84 7.78
C THR A 271 25.32 -0.90 6.49
N LEU A 272 24.08 -0.42 6.49
CA LEU A 272 23.22 -0.33 5.30
C LEU A 272 23.79 0.65 4.24
N ILE A 273 24.42 1.75 4.69
CA ILE A 273 25.01 2.75 3.78
C ILE A 273 26.25 2.20 3.05
N LYS A 274 27.06 1.32 3.66
CA LYS A 274 28.34 0.85 3.10
C LYS A 274 28.24 0.40 1.64
N PRO A 275 27.32 -0.50 1.23
CA PRO A 275 27.20 -0.94 -0.17
C PRO A 275 26.71 0.18 -1.10
N LEU A 276 26.06 1.21 -0.57
CA LEU A 276 25.44 2.30 -1.31
C LEU A 276 26.35 3.53 -1.47
N ASN A 277 27.55 3.55 -0.89
CA ASN A 277 28.43 4.72 -0.80
C ASN A 277 28.72 5.44 -2.13
N LYS A 278 28.73 4.70 -3.25
CA LYS A 278 29.00 5.25 -4.59
C LYS A 278 27.77 5.86 -5.26
N THR A 279 26.58 5.69 -4.68
CA THR A 279 25.31 6.16 -5.24
C THR A 279 24.88 7.50 -4.65
N GLY A 280 24.04 8.25 -5.36
CA GLY A 280 23.38 9.45 -4.82
C GLY A 280 22.52 9.13 -3.60
N TYR A 281 21.89 7.93 -3.58
CA TYR A 281 21.08 7.43 -2.48
C TYR A 281 21.91 7.25 -1.20
N GLY A 282 23.05 6.57 -1.27
CA GLY A 282 23.95 6.40 -0.12
C GLY A 282 24.57 7.71 0.38
N LYS A 283 24.91 8.64 -0.53
CA LYS A 283 25.37 9.99 -0.15
C LYS A 283 24.29 10.76 0.60
N TYR A 284 23.02 10.65 0.18
CA TYR A 284 21.88 11.23 0.90
C TYR A 284 21.79 10.69 2.33
N LEU A 285 21.77 9.38 2.49
CA LEU A 285 21.69 8.76 3.83
C LEU A 285 22.82 9.22 4.74
N ARG A 286 24.04 9.29 4.25
CA ARG A 286 25.20 9.73 5.02
C ARG A 286 25.13 11.20 5.43
N ASN A 287 24.71 12.10 4.54
CA ASN A 287 24.84 13.55 4.72
C ASN A 287 23.58 14.19 5.31
N LYS A 288 22.44 13.55 5.24
CA LYS A 288 21.14 14.13 5.62
C LYS A 288 20.43 13.35 6.71
N VAL A 289 20.74 12.06 6.90
CA VAL A 289 20.02 11.17 7.82
C VAL A 289 20.89 10.80 9.02
N LEU A 290 22.13 10.39 8.80
CA LEU A 290 23.13 10.10 9.84
C LEU A 290 23.70 11.40 10.42
#